data_752896bdc51cc9b41a3be88d2c165615
#
_entry.id   752896bdc51cc9b41a3be88d2c165615
#
_cell.length_a   1.000
_cell.length_b   1.000
_cell.length_c   1.000
_cell.angle_alpha   90.00
_cell.angle_beta   90.00
_cell.angle_gamma   90.00
#
_symmetry.space_group_name_H-M   'P 1'
#
loop_
_entity.id
_entity.type
_entity.pdbx_description
1 polymer ?
#
loop_
_entity_poly.entity_id
_entity_poly.type
_entity_poly.pdbx_seq_one_letter_code
_entity_poly.pdbx_strand_id
1 'polypeptide(L)'
;MCKSGSQHTQIMTKRLYLTISLFVSVFGVTMAQEDMSLADAIRTARHQSVEALEARQAFISTYWAYRSYQASRLPSVYMYGDIMNFDRSLTLLQNPEDGSLKYVSSNNLQNGMGIQMNQNITLTGGTLSVFSDLSRIDQFGANKSLTWYSRPVTISYYQPLFTYNQFKWDKKIEPKAY
;
A
#
# COMPACT_ATOMS: atom_id res chain seq x y z
N MET A 1 -37.32 -71.77 35.70
CA MET A 1 -36.67 -71.61 34.41
C MET A 1 -37.64 -71.00 33.43
N CYS A 2 -37.68 -69.66 33.27
CA CYS A 2 -38.30 -68.98 32.14
C CYS A 2 -38.18 -67.46 32.24
N LYS A 3 -36.99 -66.90 32.06
CA LYS A 3 -36.77 -65.45 31.99
C LYS A 3 -35.80 -64.98 30.89
N SER A 4 -35.40 -65.90 29.99
CA SER A 4 -34.40 -65.57 28.95
C SER A 4 -34.98 -65.11 27.62
N GLY A 5 -36.27 -65.33 27.31
CA GLY A 5 -36.89 -65.00 26.04
C GLY A 5 -37.29 -63.52 25.86
N SER A 6 -37.56 -62.81 26.97
CA SER A 6 -38.10 -61.46 26.90
C SER A 6 -37.00 -60.38 26.60
N GLN A 7 -35.78 -60.64 27.00
CA GLN A 7 -34.69 -59.70 26.78
C GLN A 7 -34.22 -59.66 25.31
N HIS A 8 -34.23 -60.81 24.64
CA HIS A 8 -33.75 -60.92 23.24
C HIS A 8 -34.74 -60.22 22.25
N THR A 9 -36.06 -60.33 22.55
CA THR A 9 -37.09 -59.68 21.72
C THR A 9 -37.06 -58.15 21.88
N GLN A 10 -36.77 -57.61 23.07
CA GLN A 10 -36.67 -56.18 23.33
C GLN A 10 -35.42 -55.55 22.66
N ILE A 11 -34.32 -56.30 22.56
CA ILE A 11 -33.09 -55.83 21.91
C ILE A 11 -33.26 -55.81 20.38
N MET A 12 -33.93 -56.81 19.81
CA MET A 12 -34.25 -56.85 18.38
C MET A 12 -35.20 -55.73 17.94
N THR A 13 -36.27 -55.51 18.70
CA THR A 13 -37.21 -54.41 18.39
C THR A 13 -36.54 -53.04 18.50
N LYS A 14 -35.71 -52.78 19.50
CA LYS A 14 -34.94 -51.50 19.60
C LYS A 14 -33.96 -51.30 18.44
N ARG A 15 -33.28 -52.32 17.99
CA ARG A 15 -32.39 -52.27 16.83
C ARG A 15 -33.16 -52.05 15.53
N LEU A 16 -34.35 -52.67 15.39
CA LEU A 16 -35.23 -52.44 14.25
C LEU A 16 -35.74 -50.98 14.18
N TYR A 17 -36.19 -50.40 15.30
CA TYR A 17 -36.60 -48.99 15.36
C TYR A 17 -35.45 -48.04 15.07
N LEU A 18 -34.23 -48.33 15.51
CA LEU A 18 -33.02 -47.55 15.29
C LEU A 18 -32.62 -47.55 13.80
N THR A 19 -32.72 -48.71 13.13
CA THR A 19 -32.41 -48.79 11.69
C THR A 19 -33.50 -48.14 10.82
N ILE A 20 -34.78 -48.26 11.21
CA ILE A 20 -35.87 -47.57 10.51
C ILE A 20 -35.79 -46.07 10.70
N SER A 21 -35.48 -45.59 11.89
CA SER A 21 -35.29 -44.15 12.16
C SER A 21 -34.11 -43.55 11.38
N LEU A 22 -33.01 -44.30 11.29
CA LEU A 22 -31.84 -43.91 10.49
C LEU A 22 -32.17 -43.85 8.98
N PHE A 23 -33.00 -44.77 8.50
CA PHE A 23 -33.42 -44.83 7.10
C PHE A 23 -34.36 -43.69 6.73
N VAL A 24 -35.28 -43.34 7.60
CA VAL A 24 -36.21 -42.20 7.43
C VAL A 24 -35.45 -40.83 7.46
N SER A 25 -34.40 -40.70 8.28
CA SER A 25 -33.63 -39.47 8.33
C SER A 25 -32.76 -39.24 7.07
N VAL A 26 -32.33 -40.29 6.39
CA VAL A 26 -31.55 -40.22 5.12
C VAL A 26 -32.46 -39.80 3.94
N PHE A 27 -33.74 -40.22 3.93
CA PHE A 27 -34.70 -39.89 2.87
C PHE A 27 -35.29 -38.47 3.01
N GLY A 28 -35.20 -37.85 4.19
CA GLY A 28 -35.74 -36.54 4.44
C GLY A 28 -34.91 -35.36 3.89
N VAL A 29 -33.70 -35.60 3.37
CA VAL A 29 -32.76 -34.52 2.96
C VAL A 29 -32.80 -34.25 1.45
N THR A 30 -33.55 -35.00 0.64
CA THR A 30 -33.47 -34.91 -0.82
C THR A 30 -34.47 -34.01 -1.53
N MET A 31 -35.29 -33.21 -0.80
CA MET A 31 -36.32 -32.38 -1.41
C MET A 31 -36.16 -30.86 -1.16
N ALA A 32 -34.97 -30.33 -1.45
CA ALA A 32 -34.77 -28.90 -1.59
C ALA A 32 -34.20 -28.58 -2.98
N GLN A 33 -34.89 -29.07 -4.02
CA GLN A 33 -34.62 -28.56 -5.36
C GLN A 33 -35.56 -27.37 -5.55
N GLU A 34 -35.03 -26.17 -5.32
CA GLU A 34 -35.73 -24.93 -5.60
C GLU A 34 -35.82 -24.79 -7.14
N ASP A 35 -37.02 -24.81 -7.68
CA ASP A 35 -37.26 -24.59 -9.12
C ASP A 35 -36.85 -23.17 -9.46
N MET A 36 -35.62 -22.99 -9.93
CA MET A 36 -35.10 -21.70 -10.33
C MET A 36 -35.64 -21.30 -11.70
N SER A 37 -36.40 -20.22 -11.75
CA SER A 37 -36.86 -19.67 -13.04
C SER A 37 -35.67 -19.16 -13.86
N LEU A 38 -35.79 -19.17 -15.21
CA LEU A 38 -34.75 -18.64 -16.10
C LEU A 38 -34.41 -17.19 -15.74
N ALA A 39 -35.38 -16.39 -15.37
CA ALA A 39 -35.19 -15.01 -14.97
C ALA A 39 -34.39 -14.90 -13.67
N ASP A 40 -34.61 -15.77 -12.70
CA ASP A 40 -33.86 -15.82 -11.43
C ASP A 40 -32.44 -16.33 -11.65
N ALA A 41 -32.25 -17.32 -12.54
CA ALA A 41 -30.94 -17.79 -12.91
C ALA A 41 -30.08 -16.66 -13.55
N ILE A 42 -30.66 -15.91 -14.48
CA ILE A 42 -29.97 -14.76 -15.09
C ILE A 42 -29.67 -13.69 -14.06
N ARG A 43 -30.61 -13.38 -13.18
CA ARG A 43 -30.40 -12.38 -12.11
C ARG A 43 -29.29 -12.80 -11.16
N THR A 44 -29.29 -14.05 -10.74
CA THR A 44 -28.26 -14.61 -9.85
C THR A 44 -26.89 -14.62 -10.52
N ALA A 45 -26.81 -15.05 -11.78
CA ALA A 45 -25.58 -15.02 -12.56
C ALA A 45 -25.00 -13.60 -12.69
N ARG A 46 -25.85 -12.59 -12.95
CA ARG A 46 -25.38 -11.19 -13.05
C ARG A 46 -24.86 -10.59 -11.73
N HIS A 47 -25.37 -11.05 -10.59
CA HIS A 47 -25.04 -10.45 -9.30
C HIS A 47 -24.07 -11.29 -8.45
N GLN A 48 -24.02 -12.60 -8.67
CA GLN A 48 -23.29 -13.52 -7.80
C GLN A 48 -22.28 -14.39 -8.53
N SER A 49 -22.17 -14.31 -9.85
CA SER A 49 -21.11 -15.05 -10.54
C SER A 49 -19.73 -14.47 -10.21
N VAL A 50 -18.72 -15.33 -10.20
CA VAL A 50 -17.32 -14.93 -9.95
C VAL A 50 -16.90 -13.89 -10.99
N GLU A 51 -17.23 -14.09 -12.26
CA GLU A 51 -16.91 -13.18 -13.36
C GLU A 51 -17.56 -11.80 -13.19
N ALA A 52 -18.80 -11.74 -12.70
CA ALA A 52 -19.48 -10.47 -12.44
C ALA A 52 -18.82 -9.71 -11.27
N LEU A 53 -18.39 -10.43 -10.23
CA LEU A 53 -17.65 -9.85 -9.12
C LEU A 53 -16.27 -9.38 -9.56
N GLU A 54 -15.55 -10.16 -10.35
CA GLU A 54 -14.25 -9.77 -10.93
C GLU A 54 -14.39 -8.52 -11.80
N ALA A 55 -15.36 -8.49 -12.71
CA ALA A 55 -15.62 -7.32 -13.56
C ALA A 55 -15.91 -6.06 -12.74
N ARG A 56 -16.69 -6.19 -11.66
CA ARG A 56 -16.98 -5.08 -10.75
C ARG A 56 -15.71 -4.60 -10.02
N GLN A 57 -14.89 -5.52 -9.53
CA GLN A 57 -13.64 -5.17 -8.86
C GLN A 57 -12.63 -4.55 -9.84
N ALA A 58 -12.54 -5.07 -11.05
CA ALA A 58 -11.72 -4.50 -12.12
C ALA A 58 -12.15 -3.06 -12.45
N PHE A 59 -13.46 -2.81 -12.59
CA PHE A 59 -13.97 -1.46 -12.81
C PHE A 59 -13.62 -0.50 -11.67
N ILE A 60 -13.81 -0.94 -10.41
CA ILE A 60 -13.46 -0.11 -9.23
C ILE A 60 -11.96 0.18 -9.21
N SER A 61 -11.13 -0.83 -9.49
CA SER A 61 -9.68 -0.68 -9.56
C SER A 61 -9.26 0.34 -10.63
N THR A 62 -9.80 0.19 -11.83
CA THR A 62 -9.52 1.10 -12.97
C THR A 62 -10.01 2.52 -12.68
N TYR A 63 -11.18 2.67 -12.05
CA TYR A 63 -11.69 3.97 -11.62
C TYR A 63 -10.75 4.67 -10.65
N TRP A 64 -10.27 3.96 -9.62
CA TRP A 64 -9.34 4.55 -8.66
C TRP A 64 -7.96 4.81 -9.25
N ALA A 65 -7.48 3.96 -10.17
CA ALA A 65 -6.26 4.21 -10.93
C ALA A 65 -6.35 5.51 -11.74
N TYR A 66 -7.46 5.73 -12.44
CA TYR A 66 -7.71 6.97 -13.16
C TYR A 66 -7.79 8.19 -12.24
N ARG A 67 -8.47 8.07 -11.09
CA ARG A 67 -8.53 9.15 -10.09
C ARG A 67 -7.15 9.47 -9.52
N SER A 68 -6.33 8.46 -9.26
CA SER A 68 -4.95 8.62 -8.82
C SER A 68 -4.11 9.34 -9.88
N TYR A 69 -4.26 8.94 -11.15
CA TYR A 69 -3.63 9.65 -12.27
C TYR A 69 -4.04 11.12 -12.34
N GLN A 70 -5.33 11.43 -12.21
CA GLN A 70 -5.79 12.82 -12.19
C GLN A 70 -5.15 13.60 -11.02
N ALA A 71 -5.06 13.01 -9.85
CA ALA A 71 -4.44 13.62 -8.67
C ALA A 71 -2.93 13.84 -8.85
N SER A 72 -2.23 12.92 -9.51
CA SER A 72 -0.78 13.02 -9.77
C SER A 72 -0.39 14.18 -10.71
N ARG A 73 -1.36 14.78 -11.39
CA ARG A 73 -1.16 15.97 -12.23
C ARG A 73 -1.23 17.28 -11.46
N LEU A 74 -1.71 17.24 -10.22
CA LEU A 74 -1.73 18.39 -9.33
C LEU A 74 -0.38 18.55 -8.63
N PRO A 75 -0.06 19.75 -8.12
CA PRO A 75 1.12 19.92 -7.30
C PRO A 75 1.08 19.00 -6.08
N SER A 76 2.13 18.22 -5.87
CA SER A 76 2.30 17.44 -4.65
C SER A 76 3.09 18.24 -3.62
N VAL A 77 2.54 18.37 -2.43
CA VAL A 77 3.20 19.07 -1.31
C VAL A 77 3.41 18.05 -0.20
N TYR A 78 4.63 17.97 0.29
CA TYR A 78 4.97 17.11 1.42
C TYR A 78 5.97 17.77 2.35
N MET A 79 5.88 17.42 3.61
CA MET A 79 6.84 17.81 4.64
C MET A 79 7.73 16.60 4.92
N TYR A 80 9.01 16.86 5.09
CA TYR A 80 10.00 15.85 5.47
C TYR A 80 10.82 16.36 6.65
N GLY A 81 11.43 15.45 7.38
CA GLY A 81 12.29 15.83 8.50
C GLY A 81 13.17 14.67 8.94
N ASP A 82 14.39 15.02 9.30
CA ASP A 82 15.39 14.16 9.88
C ASP A 82 15.50 14.50 11.37
N ILE A 83 15.21 13.54 12.23
CA ILE A 83 15.26 13.71 13.68
C ILE A 83 16.38 12.81 14.22
N MET A 84 17.29 13.40 14.98
CA MET A 84 18.39 12.69 15.64
C MET A 84 19.35 11.96 14.68
N ASN A 85 19.72 12.62 13.59
CA ASN A 85 20.79 12.12 12.74
C ASN A 85 22.15 12.39 13.41
N PHE A 86 22.68 11.37 14.06
CA PHE A 86 23.96 11.45 14.78
C PHE A 86 25.09 10.90 13.89
N ASP A 87 26.03 11.75 13.54
CA ASP A 87 27.25 11.36 12.81
C ASP A 87 28.49 11.49 13.70
N ARG A 88 29.27 10.42 13.71
CA ARG A 88 30.59 10.40 14.34
C ARG A 88 31.61 9.86 13.35
N SER A 89 32.44 10.74 12.85
CA SER A 89 33.44 10.41 11.84
C SER A 89 34.83 10.95 12.20
N LEU A 90 35.86 10.30 11.68
CA LEU A 90 37.23 10.77 11.70
C LEU A 90 37.60 11.15 10.26
N THR A 91 37.85 12.43 10.04
CA THR A 91 38.24 12.94 8.71
C THR A 91 39.68 13.38 8.74
N LEU A 92 40.44 12.95 7.75
CA LEU A 92 41.79 13.39 7.56
C LEU A 92 41.78 14.76 6.86
N LEU A 93 42.18 15.78 7.58
CA LEU A 93 42.30 17.13 7.05
C LEU A 93 43.76 17.53 6.91
N GLN A 94 44.07 18.17 5.81
CA GLN A 94 45.37 18.78 5.60
C GLN A 94 45.34 20.20 6.16
N ASN A 95 46.32 20.49 7.04
CA ASN A 95 46.49 21.85 7.56
C ASN A 95 46.99 22.77 6.42
N PRO A 96 46.26 23.85 6.13
CA PRO A 96 46.68 24.74 5.05
C PRO A 96 47.97 25.54 5.31
N GLU A 97 48.43 25.62 6.58
CA GLU A 97 49.61 26.38 6.94
C GLU A 97 50.93 25.59 6.74
N ASP A 98 50.95 24.30 7.07
CA ASP A 98 52.15 23.46 7.07
C ASP A 98 52.06 22.21 6.21
N GLY A 99 50.87 21.96 5.59
CA GLY A 99 50.64 20.79 4.76
C GLY A 99 50.53 19.47 5.54
N SER A 100 50.59 19.50 6.88
CA SER A 100 50.51 18.30 7.70
C SER A 100 49.11 17.71 7.68
N LEU A 101 49.02 16.35 7.71
CA LEU A 101 47.77 15.61 7.77
C LEU A 101 47.40 15.35 9.22
N LYS A 102 46.21 15.80 9.63
CA LYS A 102 45.67 15.58 10.98
C LYS A 102 44.31 14.95 10.94
N TYR A 103 44.12 13.93 11.77
CA TYR A 103 42.77 13.38 11.98
C TYR A 103 41.96 14.31 12.88
N VAL A 104 40.82 14.73 12.36
CA VAL A 104 39.85 15.54 13.11
C VAL A 104 38.59 14.70 13.34
N SER A 105 38.22 14.59 14.61
CA SER A 105 36.95 13.94 15.00
C SER A 105 35.81 14.90 14.79
N SER A 106 34.84 14.50 13.98
CA SER A 106 33.58 15.18 13.79
C SER A 106 32.47 14.39 14.51
N ASN A 107 31.82 15.01 15.47
CA ASN A 107 30.69 14.44 16.20
C ASN A 107 29.55 15.45 16.07
N ASN A 108 28.58 15.15 15.21
CA ASN A 108 27.49 16.06 14.91
C ASN A 108 26.14 15.39 15.19
N LEU A 109 25.21 16.14 15.73
CA LEU A 109 23.79 15.83 15.75
C LEU A 109 23.08 16.79 14.82
N GLN A 110 22.52 16.28 13.75
CA GLN A 110 21.79 17.08 12.80
C GLN A 110 20.28 16.76 12.92
N ASN A 111 19.51 17.83 13.04
CA ASN A 111 18.05 17.78 12.96
C ASN A 111 17.63 18.73 11.85
N GLY A 112 16.70 18.29 11.01
CA GLY A 112 16.23 19.08 9.89
C GLY A 112 14.75 18.89 9.65
N MET A 113 14.12 19.92 9.12
CA MET A 113 12.76 19.84 8.60
C MET A 113 12.62 20.71 7.36
N GLY A 114 11.77 20.28 6.45
CA GLY A 114 11.53 21.02 5.22
C GLY A 114 10.16 20.73 4.62
N ILE A 115 9.77 21.61 3.73
CA ILE A 115 8.58 21.47 2.91
C ILE A 115 9.02 21.46 1.46
N GLN A 116 8.49 20.56 0.68
CA GLN A 116 8.75 20.47 -0.76
C GLN A 116 7.45 20.38 -1.52
N MET A 117 7.36 21.14 -2.62
CA MET A 117 6.30 21.08 -3.60
C MET A 117 6.89 20.64 -4.94
N ASN A 118 6.31 19.63 -5.56
CA ASN A 118 6.68 19.18 -6.90
C ASN A 118 5.49 19.34 -7.86
N GLN A 119 5.74 19.88 -9.05
CA GLN A 119 4.77 20.01 -10.11
C GLN A 119 5.31 19.48 -11.43
N ASN A 120 4.62 18.50 -12.01
CA ASN A 120 4.92 17.98 -13.32
C ASN A 120 4.31 18.88 -14.41
N ILE A 121 5.12 19.30 -15.38
CA ILE A 121 4.68 20.17 -16.47
C ILE A 121 4.42 19.32 -17.72
N THR A 122 3.15 19.11 -18.02
CA THR A 122 2.71 18.23 -19.13
C THR A 122 3.19 18.73 -20.49
N LEU A 123 3.36 20.05 -20.68
CA LEU A 123 3.75 20.64 -21.96
C LEU A 123 5.19 20.30 -22.34
N THR A 124 6.10 20.48 -21.39
CA THR A 124 7.53 20.31 -21.61
C THR A 124 8.05 18.93 -21.22
N GLY A 125 7.31 18.21 -20.35
CA GLY A 125 7.78 16.95 -19.77
C GLY A 125 8.77 17.14 -18.63
N GLY A 126 8.94 18.38 -18.16
CA GLY A 126 9.80 18.74 -17.06
C GLY A 126 9.08 18.71 -15.70
N THR A 127 9.85 18.81 -14.63
CA THR A 127 9.37 18.88 -13.25
C THR A 127 9.90 20.15 -12.59
N LEU A 128 8.99 20.93 -12.03
CA LEU A 128 9.29 22.09 -11.18
C LEU A 128 9.22 21.66 -9.72
N SER A 129 10.29 21.92 -8.97
CA SER A 129 10.37 21.65 -7.54
C SER A 129 10.66 22.96 -6.78
N VAL A 130 9.88 23.21 -5.75
CA VAL A 130 10.11 24.33 -4.82
C VAL A 130 10.26 23.73 -3.44
N PHE A 131 11.32 24.06 -2.75
CA PHE A 131 11.56 23.55 -1.41
C PHE A 131 12.13 24.62 -0.48
N SER A 132 11.83 24.46 0.79
CA SER A 132 12.31 25.27 1.90
C SER A 132 12.71 24.33 3.03
N ASP A 133 13.88 24.54 3.61
CA ASP A 133 14.36 23.71 4.70
C ASP A 133 15.10 24.51 5.77
N LEU A 134 15.04 23.97 6.98
CA LEU A 134 15.72 24.47 8.17
C LEU A 134 16.43 23.29 8.82
N SER A 135 17.71 23.43 9.06
CA SER A 135 18.53 22.42 9.74
C SER A 135 19.27 23.02 10.93
N ARG A 136 19.33 22.25 11.99
CA ARG A 136 20.11 22.55 13.19
C ARG A 136 21.22 21.52 13.30
N ILE A 137 22.45 21.98 13.47
CA ILE A 137 23.63 21.14 13.63
C ILE A 137 24.25 21.46 14.99
N ASP A 138 24.22 20.48 15.87
CA ASP A 138 24.91 20.50 17.16
C ASP A 138 26.23 19.74 17.01
N GLN A 139 27.33 20.44 17.10
CA GLN A 139 28.66 19.84 17.08
C GLN A 139 29.15 19.61 18.50
N PHE A 140 29.58 18.36 18.77
CA PHE A 140 30.10 17.95 20.06
C PHE A 140 31.60 17.73 20.00
N GLY A 141 32.30 17.90 21.10
CA GLY A 141 33.74 17.69 21.19
C GLY A 141 34.49 18.86 21.79
N ALA A 142 35.77 19.05 21.39
CA ALA A 142 36.61 20.12 21.91
C ALA A 142 36.08 21.52 21.51
N ASN A 143 35.51 21.64 20.31
CA ASN A 143 34.89 22.85 19.80
C ASN A 143 33.39 22.65 19.67
N LYS A 144 32.66 22.88 20.77
CA LYS A 144 31.19 22.80 20.76
C LYS A 144 30.63 24.00 19.99
N SER A 145 29.77 23.75 19.04
CA SER A 145 29.05 24.80 18.32
C SER A 145 27.63 24.38 18.01
N LEU A 146 26.74 25.35 17.99
CA LEU A 146 25.37 25.21 17.55
C LEU A 146 25.18 26.10 16.33
N THR A 147 24.84 25.51 15.20
CA THR A 147 24.66 26.23 13.95
C THR A 147 23.28 25.95 13.37
N TRP A 148 22.61 27.00 12.96
CA TRP A 148 21.37 26.93 12.20
C TRP A 148 21.66 27.23 10.74
N TYR A 149 21.15 26.36 9.88
CA TYR A 149 21.23 26.53 8.45
C TYR A 149 19.82 26.55 7.88
N SER A 150 19.52 27.57 7.08
CA SER A 150 18.21 27.73 6.46
C SER A 150 18.36 28.03 4.98
N ARG A 151 17.56 27.34 4.17
CA ARG A 151 17.31 27.70 2.78
C ARG A 151 15.86 28.13 2.66
N PRO A 152 15.55 29.43 2.72
CA PRO A 152 14.17 29.90 2.78
C PRO A 152 13.34 29.48 1.57
N VAL A 153 13.87 29.59 0.36
CA VAL A 153 13.23 29.14 -0.87
C VAL A 153 14.30 28.72 -1.87
N THR A 154 14.16 27.53 -2.40
CA THR A 154 14.94 27.06 -3.55
C THR A 154 13.98 26.58 -4.62
N ILE A 155 14.16 27.06 -5.85
CA ILE A 155 13.37 26.68 -7.01
C ILE A 155 14.29 25.89 -7.94
N SER A 156 13.90 24.68 -8.29
CA SER A 156 14.63 23.80 -9.19
C SER A 156 13.71 23.37 -10.34
N TYR A 157 14.21 23.44 -11.55
CA TYR A 157 13.52 22.95 -12.73
C TYR A 157 14.36 21.90 -13.42
N TYR A 158 13.79 20.72 -13.57
CA TYR A 158 14.40 19.61 -14.31
C TYR A 158 13.70 19.41 -15.65
N GLN A 159 14.46 19.48 -16.74
CA GLN A 159 13.96 19.27 -18.10
C GLN A 159 14.74 18.18 -18.82
N PRO A 160 14.16 17.01 -19.09
CA PRO A 160 14.78 16.02 -19.97
C PRO A 160 14.77 16.53 -21.43
N LEU A 161 15.95 16.50 -22.07
CA LEU A 161 16.09 17.03 -23.42
C LEU A 161 15.91 15.97 -24.51
N PHE A 162 16.39 14.74 -24.27
CA PHE A 162 16.45 13.67 -25.27
C PHE A 162 15.54 12.47 -24.93
N THR A 163 14.53 12.70 -24.10
CA THR A 163 13.57 11.67 -23.70
C THR A 163 12.17 12.06 -24.19
N TYR A 164 11.34 11.07 -24.50
CA TYR A 164 9.95 11.36 -24.83
C TYR A 164 9.20 11.96 -23.64
N ASN A 165 8.23 12.81 -23.92
CA ASN A 165 7.43 13.45 -22.88
C ASN A 165 6.36 12.47 -22.34
N GLN A 166 6.70 11.75 -21.25
CA GLN A 166 5.82 10.78 -20.62
C GLN A 166 4.50 11.41 -20.19
N PHE A 167 4.52 12.57 -19.55
CA PHE A 167 3.30 13.24 -19.04
C PHE A 167 2.29 13.58 -20.15
N LYS A 168 2.79 13.88 -21.34
CA LYS A 168 1.94 14.10 -22.52
C LYS A 168 1.30 12.82 -23.02
N TRP A 169 2.02 11.70 -22.99
CA TRP A 169 1.51 10.40 -23.41
C TRP A 169 0.53 9.83 -22.38
N ASP A 170 0.83 9.92 -21.10
CA ASP A 170 -0.06 9.49 -20.02
C ASP A 170 -1.42 10.23 -20.11
N LYS A 171 -1.40 11.53 -20.42
CA LYS A 171 -2.62 12.30 -20.66
C LYS A 171 -3.50 11.75 -21.78
N LYS A 172 -2.90 11.06 -22.77
CA LYS A 172 -3.64 10.47 -23.90
C LYS A 172 -4.07 9.03 -23.65
N ILE A 173 -3.29 8.29 -22.90
CA ILE A 173 -3.47 6.83 -22.69
C ILE A 173 -4.42 6.56 -21.53
N GLU A 174 -4.19 7.18 -20.38
CA GLU A 174 -4.95 6.91 -19.16
C GLU A 174 -6.48 7.09 -19.28
N PRO A 175 -6.99 8.15 -19.97
CA PRO A 175 -8.44 8.26 -20.16
C PRO A 175 -9.04 7.21 -21.10
N LYS A 176 -8.20 6.51 -21.89
CA LYS A 176 -8.66 5.44 -22.78
C LYS A 176 -8.59 4.07 -22.15
N ALA A 177 -7.74 3.92 -21.12
CA ALA A 177 -7.65 2.71 -20.31
C ALA A 177 -8.79 2.60 -19.30
N TYR A 178 -9.39 3.72 -18.90
CA TYR A 178 -10.59 3.80 -18.07
C TYR A 178 -11.86 3.64 -18.91
#